data_0c68459bf5ada1dd61fcdc09591e6839
#
_entry.id   0c68459bf5ada1dd61fcdc09591e6839
#
_cell.length_a   1.000
_cell.length_b   1.000
_cell.length_c   1.000
_cell.angle_alpha   90.00
_cell.angle_beta   90.00
_cell.angle_gamma   90.00
#
_symmetry.space_group_name_H-M   'P 1'
#
loop_
_entity.id
_entity.type
_entity.pdbx_description
1 polymer ?
#
loop_
_entity_poly.entity_id
_entity_poly.type
_entity_poly.pdbx_seq_one_letter_code
_entity_poly.pdbx_strand_id
1 'polypeptide(L)'
;MEKIILVILSVLCLVSCNQSEKKNDLTEENLKGKVKSITENTYEAVDKFGQIEKGDVLVDSSAVYTDDGHFKIYNEKGNKIEENYYNSNGSLIYKTTYKYDEKGNKIEENYYNSNGRLYSKTTYKYDEKGNMIEDNFYDSDDGSLIYKNTYKYDEKGNKIEEYHYDEDGKFNSKTTYKYDEKGNMIEDNFYDSNGRLDSKHTYEYDKNNNWTQRIEYKNTIPHRITERIIEYYP
;
A
#
# COMPACT_ATOMS: atom_id res chain seq x y z
N MET A 1 47.01 25.72 -50.01
CA MET A 1 46.14 26.27 -49.00
C MET A 1 45.00 25.28 -48.82
N GLU A 2 45.18 24.33 -47.89
CA GLU A 2 44.15 23.31 -47.55
C GLU A 2 43.20 23.90 -46.51
N LYS A 3 41.94 23.85 -46.82
CA LYS A 3 40.85 24.24 -45.87
C LYS A 3 40.53 23.08 -44.97
N ILE A 4 40.87 23.20 -43.70
CA ILE A 4 40.46 22.27 -42.64
C ILE A 4 38.98 22.58 -42.32
N ILE A 5 38.09 21.63 -42.63
CA ILE A 5 36.69 21.69 -42.23
C ILE A 5 36.59 21.05 -40.83
N LEU A 6 36.33 21.89 -39.82
CA LEU A 6 36.11 21.47 -38.45
C LEU A 6 34.64 20.99 -38.33
N VAL A 7 34.41 19.69 -38.24
CA VAL A 7 33.09 19.12 -37.96
C VAL A 7 32.90 19.13 -36.44
N ILE A 8 32.07 20.05 -35.96
CA ILE A 8 31.62 20.09 -34.56
C ILE A 8 30.51 19.06 -34.42
N LEU A 9 30.83 17.93 -33.81
CA LEU A 9 29.85 16.90 -33.42
C LEU A 9 29.17 17.39 -32.14
N SER A 10 27.98 17.99 -32.25
CA SER A 10 27.14 18.30 -31.10
C SER A 10 26.52 17.01 -30.55
N VAL A 11 27.06 16.50 -29.45
CA VAL A 11 26.45 15.44 -28.67
C VAL A 11 25.25 16.06 -27.95
N LEU A 12 24.05 15.83 -28.49
CA LEU A 12 22.79 16.06 -27.73
C LEU A 12 22.73 15.02 -26.63
N CYS A 13 23.11 15.39 -25.41
CA CYS A 13 22.70 14.67 -24.22
C CYS A 13 21.20 14.82 -24.06
N LEU A 14 20.44 13.81 -24.49
CA LEU A 14 19.04 13.63 -24.06
C LEU A 14 19.07 13.32 -22.56
N VAL A 15 19.00 14.36 -21.75
CA VAL A 15 18.66 14.22 -20.34
C VAL A 15 17.20 13.79 -20.35
N SER A 16 16.96 12.49 -20.24
CA SER A 16 15.66 11.95 -19.88
C SER A 16 15.36 12.47 -18.48
N CYS A 17 14.62 13.57 -18.41
CA CYS A 17 13.96 13.98 -17.18
C CYS A 17 12.93 12.90 -16.87
N ASN A 18 13.27 11.92 -16.03
CA ASN A 18 12.28 11.16 -15.29
C ASN A 18 11.54 12.17 -14.40
N GLN A 19 10.47 12.77 -14.94
CA GLN A 19 9.46 13.38 -14.09
C GLN A 19 8.90 12.22 -13.25
N SER A 20 9.28 12.17 -11.96
CA SER A 20 8.55 11.37 -11.00
C SER A 20 7.07 11.79 -11.13
N GLU A 21 6.23 10.85 -11.55
CA GLU A 21 4.78 11.08 -11.58
C GLU A 21 4.37 11.62 -10.20
N LYS A 22 3.68 12.75 -10.21
CA LYS A 22 3.14 13.34 -8.99
C LYS A 22 2.23 12.29 -8.35
N LYS A 23 2.63 11.74 -7.19
CA LYS A 23 1.78 10.85 -6.41
C LYS A 23 0.50 11.61 -6.05
N ASN A 24 -0.64 11.02 -6.35
CA ASN A 24 -1.97 11.46 -5.97
C ASN A 24 -2.71 10.28 -5.33
N ASP A 25 -3.90 10.48 -4.82
CA ASP A 25 -4.67 9.45 -4.12
C ASP A 25 -4.85 8.18 -4.96
N LEU A 26 -5.05 8.31 -6.29
CA LEU A 26 -5.15 7.16 -7.20
C LEU A 26 -3.83 6.35 -7.25
N THR A 27 -2.67 7.03 -7.21
CA THR A 27 -1.36 6.36 -7.20
C THR A 27 -1.06 5.74 -5.84
N GLU A 28 -1.53 6.32 -4.74
CA GLU A 28 -1.43 5.72 -3.40
C GLU A 28 -2.25 4.42 -3.31
N GLU A 29 -3.42 4.37 -3.94
CA GLU A 29 -4.24 3.17 -4.06
C GLU A 29 -3.83 2.23 -5.20
N ASN A 30 -2.72 2.52 -5.87
CA ASN A 30 -2.21 1.77 -7.02
C ASN A 30 -3.21 1.65 -8.19
N LEU A 31 -4.10 2.64 -8.35
CA LEU A 31 -5.07 2.70 -9.43
C LEU A 31 -4.44 3.28 -10.70
N LYS A 32 -4.78 2.71 -11.83
CA LYS A 32 -4.25 3.08 -13.15
C LYS A 32 -5.33 3.72 -14.01
N GLY A 33 -4.91 4.64 -14.87
CA GLY A 33 -5.81 5.34 -15.79
C GLY A 33 -6.62 6.47 -15.12
N LYS A 34 -7.57 7.02 -15.87
CA LYS A 34 -8.43 8.11 -15.40
C LYS A 34 -9.65 7.54 -14.66
N VAL A 35 -9.48 6.96 -13.50
CA VAL A 35 -10.58 6.42 -12.71
C VAL A 35 -11.52 7.53 -12.26
N LYS A 36 -12.83 7.32 -12.43
CA LYS A 36 -13.90 8.24 -12.03
C LYS A 36 -14.59 7.78 -10.74
N SER A 37 -14.90 6.48 -10.65
CA SER A 37 -15.52 5.89 -9.48
C SER A 37 -15.18 4.42 -9.35
N ILE A 38 -15.24 3.89 -8.12
CA ILE A 38 -15.11 2.47 -7.79
C ILE A 38 -16.28 2.09 -6.88
N THR A 39 -16.92 0.97 -7.20
CA THR A 39 -17.91 0.33 -6.33
C THR A 39 -17.43 -1.08 -6.02
N GLU A 40 -17.38 -1.44 -4.76
CA GLU A 40 -17.02 -2.80 -4.31
C GLU A 40 -18.25 -3.53 -3.79
N ASN A 41 -18.40 -4.80 -4.19
CA ASN A 41 -19.40 -5.71 -3.68
C ASN A 41 -18.73 -7.01 -3.23
N THR A 42 -19.07 -7.50 -2.06
CA THR A 42 -18.54 -8.75 -1.52
C THR A 42 -19.63 -9.80 -1.42
N TYR A 43 -19.30 -11.01 -1.84
CA TYR A 43 -20.19 -12.17 -1.90
C TYR A 43 -19.56 -13.36 -1.19
N GLU A 44 -20.39 -14.30 -0.72
CA GLU A 44 -19.89 -15.64 -0.41
C GLU A 44 -19.33 -16.29 -1.68
N ALA A 45 -18.26 -17.06 -1.54
CA ALA A 45 -17.73 -17.87 -2.62
C ALA A 45 -18.25 -19.30 -2.48
N VAL A 46 -18.94 -19.81 -3.50
CA VAL A 46 -19.50 -21.15 -3.53
C VAL A 46 -18.80 -21.99 -4.60
N ASP A 47 -18.20 -23.11 -4.20
CA ASP A 47 -17.66 -24.07 -5.16
C ASP A 47 -18.80 -24.93 -5.71
N LYS A 48 -19.04 -24.83 -7.02
CA LYS A 48 -19.97 -25.69 -7.77
C LYS A 48 -19.19 -26.51 -8.78
N PHE A 49 -18.87 -27.74 -8.41
CA PHE A 49 -18.17 -28.69 -9.28
C PHE A 49 -16.79 -28.21 -9.78
N GLY A 50 -16.03 -27.51 -8.92
CA GLY A 50 -14.73 -26.96 -9.25
C GLY A 50 -14.77 -25.58 -9.92
N GLN A 51 -15.95 -24.99 -10.09
CA GLN A 51 -16.12 -23.59 -10.49
C GLN A 51 -16.56 -22.76 -9.29
N ILE A 52 -15.87 -21.63 -9.06
CA ILE A 52 -16.19 -20.73 -7.96
C ILE A 52 -17.22 -19.72 -8.47
N GLU A 53 -18.41 -19.75 -7.87
CA GLU A 53 -19.50 -18.83 -8.17
C GLU A 53 -19.82 -17.94 -6.97
N LYS A 54 -20.50 -16.81 -7.26
CA LYS A 54 -21.01 -15.91 -6.21
C LYS A 54 -22.21 -16.55 -5.54
N GLY A 55 -22.18 -16.55 -4.20
CA GLY A 55 -23.31 -16.85 -3.33
C GLY A 55 -24.02 -15.58 -2.89
N ASP A 56 -24.45 -15.53 -1.64
CA ASP A 56 -25.15 -14.40 -1.07
C ASP A 56 -24.26 -13.17 -0.92
N VAL A 57 -24.85 -11.97 -1.03
CA VAL A 57 -24.14 -10.69 -0.81
C VAL A 57 -23.79 -10.57 0.66
N LEU A 58 -22.53 -10.37 0.96
CA LEU A 58 -22.06 -10.05 2.29
C LEU A 58 -22.11 -8.52 2.46
N VAL A 59 -23.07 -8.03 3.26
CA VAL A 59 -23.15 -6.61 3.60
C VAL A 59 -22.07 -6.31 4.64
N ASP A 60 -21.03 -5.61 4.26
CA ASP A 60 -20.08 -5.06 5.22
C ASP A 60 -20.65 -3.79 5.82
N SER A 61 -21.10 -3.88 7.06
CA SER A 61 -21.66 -2.74 7.82
C SER A 61 -20.58 -1.81 8.40
N SER A 62 -19.31 -2.01 8.07
CA SER A 62 -18.16 -1.33 8.70
C SER A 62 -17.61 -0.13 7.93
N ALA A 63 -18.11 0.21 6.75
CA ALA A 63 -17.55 1.28 5.93
C ALA A 63 -18.48 2.48 5.79
N VAL A 64 -18.74 3.19 6.90
CA VAL A 64 -19.11 4.62 6.81
C VAL A 64 -18.11 5.41 7.65
N TYR A 65 -16.91 5.57 7.12
CA TYR A 65 -16.11 6.73 7.49
C TYR A 65 -16.63 7.88 6.63
N THR A 66 -17.55 8.66 7.17
CA THR A 66 -17.85 9.97 6.64
C THR A 66 -16.59 10.82 6.84
N ASP A 67 -16.08 11.40 5.76
CA ASP A 67 -14.88 12.26 5.69
C ASP A 67 -15.15 13.64 6.36
N ASP A 68 -15.85 13.65 7.49
CA ASP A 68 -16.21 14.84 8.24
C ASP A 68 -15.09 15.18 9.21
N GLY A 69 -14.23 16.12 8.80
CA GLY A 69 -13.25 16.74 9.67
C GLY A 69 -11.84 16.20 9.59
N HIS A 70 -11.43 15.72 8.43
CA HIS A 70 -10.07 15.28 8.15
C HIS A 70 -9.23 16.42 7.54
N PHE A 71 -8.15 16.82 8.20
CA PHE A 71 -7.30 17.92 7.77
C PHE A 71 -5.84 17.49 7.61
N LYS A 72 -5.28 17.69 6.42
CA LYS A 72 -3.90 17.30 6.03
C LYS A 72 -3.04 18.54 5.79
N ILE A 73 -1.82 18.55 6.34
CA ILE A 73 -0.82 19.60 6.14
C ILE A 73 0.38 19.01 5.40
N TYR A 74 0.83 19.72 4.38
CA TYR A 74 1.97 19.33 3.54
C TYR A 74 3.09 20.37 3.67
N ASN A 75 4.35 19.94 3.54
CA ASN A 75 5.49 20.83 3.43
C ASN A 75 5.64 21.35 1.98
N GLU A 76 6.60 22.25 1.75
CA GLU A 76 6.89 22.83 0.43
C GLU A 76 7.30 21.77 -0.64
N LYS A 77 7.79 20.61 -0.23
CA LYS A 77 8.13 19.48 -1.12
C LYS A 77 6.91 18.61 -1.48
N GLY A 78 5.73 18.89 -0.89
CA GLY A 78 4.51 18.12 -1.09
C GLY A 78 4.40 16.87 -0.21
N ASN A 79 5.29 16.68 0.77
CA ASN A 79 5.20 15.57 1.73
C ASN A 79 4.22 15.94 2.85
N LYS A 80 3.30 15.05 3.19
CA LYS A 80 2.34 15.21 4.29
C LYS A 80 3.11 15.20 5.63
N ILE A 81 3.03 16.29 6.40
CA ILE A 81 3.75 16.43 7.68
C ILE A 81 2.84 16.28 8.89
N GLU A 82 1.54 16.51 8.72
CA GLU A 82 0.55 16.37 9.79
C GLU A 82 -0.81 15.98 9.21
N GLU A 83 -1.59 15.24 9.98
CA GLU A 83 -2.95 14.82 9.68
C GLU A 83 -3.77 14.87 10.96
N ASN A 84 -4.90 15.55 10.95
CA ASN A 84 -5.77 15.76 12.10
C ASN A 84 -7.17 15.24 11.78
N TYR A 85 -7.74 14.51 12.71
CA TYR A 85 -9.09 13.97 12.63
C TYR A 85 -9.98 14.60 13.71
N TYR A 86 -11.11 15.16 13.29
CA TYR A 86 -12.04 15.84 14.16
C TYR A 86 -13.39 15.11 14.14
N ASN A 87 -14.11 15.14 15.26
CA ASN A 87 -15.49 14.68 15.29
C ASN A 87 -16.45 15.74 14.72
N SER A 88 -17.72 15.39 14.59
CA SER A 88 -18.76 16.28 14.07
C SER A 88 -18.94 17.58 14.89
N ASN A 89 -18.45 17.63 16.13
CA ASN A 89 -18.49 18.81 16.99
C ASN A 89 -17.22 19.68 16.84
N GLY A 90 -16.32 19.35 15.93
CA GLY A 90 -15.05 20.06 15.71
C GLY A 90 -13.98 19.81 16.77
N SER A 91 -14.13 18.79 17.63
CA SER A 91 -13.11 18.41 18.60
C SER A 91 -12.11 17.44 17.99
N LEU A 92 -10.82 17.65 18.22
CA LEU A 92 -9.76 16.74 17.77
C LEU A 92 -9.97 15.35 18.38
N ILE A 93 -9.98 14.32 17.55
CA ILE A 93 -10.04 12.90 17.97
C ILE A 93 -8.63 12.36 18.10
N TYR A 94 -7.82 12.48 17.04
CA TYR A 94 -6.42 12.11 17.02
C TYR A 94 -5.66 12.93 15.98
N LYS A 95 -4.34 12.96 16.14
CA LYS A 95 -3.40 13.61 15.22
C LYS A 95 -2.27 12.65 14.88
N THR A 96 -1.83 12.69 13.63
CA THR A 96 -0.63 12.00 13.18
C THR A 96 0.38 13.00 12.62
N THR A 97 1.66 12.84 12.93
CA THR A 97 2.75 13.64 12.35
C THR A 97 3.76 12.73 11.67
N TYR A 98 4.43 13.25 10.63
CA TYR A 98 5.31 12.48 9.76
C TYR A 98 6.67 13.15 9.65
N LYS A 99 7.76 12.35 9.65
CA LYS A 99 9.12 12.79 9.35
C LYS A 99 9.67 12.06 8.14
N TYR A 100 10.51 12.75 7.40
CA TYR A 100 11.10 12.26 6.15
C TYR A 100 12.61 12.43 6.18
N ASP A 101 13.32 11.55 5.48
CA ASP A 101 14.74 11.71 5.20
C ASP A 101 14.96 12.77 4.08
N GLU A 102 16.23 13.01 3.75
CA GLU A 102 16.60 13.96 2.69
C GLU A 102 16.13 13.51 1.29
N LYS A 103 15.95 12.20 1.08
CA LYS A 103 15.45 11.59 -0.17
C LYS A 103 13.93 11.67 -0.29
N GLY A 104 13.22 12.01 0.79
CA GLY A 104 11.76 12.08 0.85
C GLY A 104 11.09 10.78 1.30
N ASN A 105 11.84 9.79 1.77
CA ASN A 105 11.27 8.58 2.35
C ASN A 105 10.74 8.88 3.76
N LYS A 106 9.54 8.42 4.10
CA LYS A 106 8.95 8.56 5.44
C LYS A 106 9.72 7.68 6.42
N ILE A 107 10.37 8.29 7.42
CA ILE A 107 11.19 7.58 8.43
C ILE A 107 10.52 7.43 9.79
N GLU A 108 9.50 8.24 10.07
CA GLU A 108 8.81 8.22 11.36
C GLU A 108 7.36 8.71 11.20
N GLU A 109 6.46 8.09 11.94
CA GLU A 109 5.06 8.44 12.07
C GLU A 109 4.69 8.40 13.55
N ASN A 110 4.14 9.51 14.08
CA ASN A 110 3.79 9.65 15.49
C ASN A 110 2.29 9.86 15.61
N TYR A 111 1.65 9.08 16.48
CA TYR A 111 0.22 9.11 16.72
C TYR A 111 -0.08 9.74 18.07
N TYR A 112 -0.93 10.77 18.07
CA TYR A 112 -1.32 11.51 19.26
C TYR A 112 -2.81 11.40 19.50
N ASN A 113 -3.20 11.23 20.77
CA ASN A 113 -4.60 11.28 21.16
C ASN A 113 -5.15 12.72 21.15
N SER A 114 -6.43 12.87 21.44
CA SER A 114 -7.14 14.18 21.50
C SER A 114 -6.52 15.18 22.48
N ASN A 115 -5.81 14.70 23.49
CA ASN A 115 -5.15 15.55 24.49
C ASN A 115 -3.71 15.95 24.08
N GLY A 116 -3.28 15.58 22.88
CA GLY A 116 -1.93 15.85 22.38
C GLY A 116 -0.84 14.94 22.97
N ARG A 117 -1.21 13.87 23.70
CA ARG A 117 -0.25 12.88 24.21
C ARG A 117 0.07 11.89 23.09
N LEU A 118 1.36 11.66 22.87
CA LEU A 118 1.83 10.58 22.00
C LEU A 118 1.38 9.24 22.61
N TYR A 119 0.75 8.36 21.82
CA TYR A 119 0.35 7.03 22.29
C TYR A 119 0.98 5.89 21.50
N SER A 120 1.50 6.17 20.31
CA SER A 120 2.30 5.19 19.54
C SER A 120 3.17 5.88 18.49
N LYS A 121 4.17 5.14 18.01
CA LYS A 121 5.10 5.60 16.99
C LYS A 121 5.46 4.44 16.04
N THR A 122 5.55 4.74 14.74
CA THR A 122 6.14 3.83 13.75
C THR A 122 7.43 4.42 13.21
N THR A 123 8.45 3.59 13.04
CA THR A 123 9.69 3.95 12.34
C THR A 123 9.90 3.06 11.13
N TYR A 124 10.54 3.60 10.08
CA TYR A 124 10.71 2.93 8.80
C TYR A 124 12.18 2.91 8.39
N LYS A 125 12.62 1.80 7.76
CA LYS A 125 13.94 1.68 7.15
C LYS A 125 13.81 1.32 5.68
N TYR A 126 14.75 1.82 4.89
CA TYR A 126 14.77 1.65 3.44
C TYR A 126 16.12 1.10 2.97
N ASP A 127 16.11 0.36 1.86
CA ASP A 127 17.32 -0.01 1.16
C ASP A 127 17.85 1.17 0.30
N GLU A 128 18.98 0.95 -0.38
CA GLU A 128 19.60 1.96 -1.24
C GLU A 128 18.73 2.36 -2.44
N LYS A 129 17.82 1.48 -2.87
CA LYS A 129 16.87 1.69 -3.98
C LYS A 129 15.62 2.45 -3.54
N GLY A 130 15.42 2.66 -2.23
CA GLY A 130 14.23 3.32 -1.65
C GLY A 130 13.07 2.36 -1.37
N ASN A 131 13.27 1.04 -1.39
CA ASN A 131 12.28 0.09 -0.97
C ASN A 131 12.26 0.00 0.57
N MET A 132 11.09 0.05 1.19
CA MET A 132 10.92 -0.10 2.64
C MET A 132 11.23 -1.55 3.05
N ILE A 133 12.30 -1.76 3.81
CA ILE A 133 12.74 -3.10 4.24
C ILE A 133 12.32 -3.48 5.65
N GLU A 134 11.95 -2.50 6.47
CA GLU A 134 11.53 -2.73 7.86
C GLU A 134 10.60 -1.60 8.32
N ASP A 135 9.57 -1.92 9.10
CA ASP A 135 8.90 -0.98 9.99
C ASP A 135 8.78 -1.59 11.40
N ASN A 136 8.80 -0.69 12.38
CA ASN A 136 8.69 -1.02 13.79
C ASN A 136 7.64 -0.15 14.44
N PHE A 137 6.69 -0.76 15.13
CA PHE A 137 5.62 -0.08 15.86
C PHE A 137 5.89 -0.15 17.37
N TYR A 138 5.86 1.00 18.01
CA TYR A 138 6.23 1.15 19.42
C TYR A 138 5.07 1.72 20.24
N ASP A 139 4.91 1.22 21.46
CA ASP A 139 4.18 1.92 22.51
C ASP A 139 4.95 3.21 22.90
N SER A 140 4.23 4.27 23.20
CA SER A 140 4.87 5.54 23.59
C SER A 140 5.08 5.68 25.09
N ASP A 141 4.40 4.88 25.90
CA ASP A 141 4.44 5.02 27.34
C ASP A 141 5.77 4.55 27.93
N ASP A 142 6.28 3.43 27.41
CA ASP A 142 7.56 2.86 27.84
C ASP A 142 8.58 2.71 26.69
N GLY A 143 8.17 3.02 25.45
CA GLY A 143 9.01 2.88 24.27
C GLY A 143 9.24 1.44 23.84
N SER A 144 8.46 0.49 24.36
CA SER A 144 8.57 -0.92 23.98
C SER A 144 8.14 -1.15 22.53
N LEU A 145 8.80 -2.09 21.88
CA LEU A 145 8.38 -2.59 20.57
C LEU A 145 7.09 -3.39 20.76
N ILE A 146 6.06 -3.09 19.96
CA ILE A 146 4.81 -3.86 19.93
C ILE A 146 4.88 -4.92 18.82
N TYR A 147 5.33 -4.52 17.63
CA TYR A 147 5.59 -5.44 16.52
C TYR A 147 6.63 -4.88 15.56
N LYS A 148 7.20 -5.77 14.77
CA LYS A 148 8.10 -5.43 13.67
C LYS A 148 7.69 -6.18 12.41
N ASN A 149 7.74 -5.49 11.27
CA ASN A 149 7.60 -6.09 9.97
C ASN A 149 8.89 -5.97 9.17
N THR A 150 9.19 -6.97 8.33
CA THR A 150 10.30 -6.91 7.38
C THR A 150 9.84 -7.35 6.00
N TYR A 151 10.45 -6.77 4.96
CA TYR A 151 10.01 -6.92 3.59
C TYR A 151 11.14 -7.37 2.69
N LYS A 152 10.82 -8.22 1.68
CA LYS A 152 11.73 -8.57 0.61
C LYS A 152 11.13 -8.22 -0.74
N TYR A 153 12.01 -7.88 -1.66
CA TYR A 153 11.65 -7.43 -3.01
C TYR A 153 12.37 -8.26 -4.05
N ASP A 154 11.76 -8.41 -5.23
CA ASP A 154 12.42 -8.93 -6.41
C ASP A 154 13.32 -7.87 -7.06
N GLU A 155 14.02 -8.24 -8.14
CA GLU A 155 14.91 -7.33 -8.88
C GLU A 155 14.17 -6.14 -9.52
N LYS A 156 12.85 -6.28 -9.77
CA LYS A 156 11.99 -5.23 -10.35
C LYS A 156 11.45 -4.26 -9.29
N GLY A 157 11.64 -4.56 -7.99
CA GLY A 157 11.12 -3.76 -6.88
C GLY A 157 9.70 -4.17 -6.43
N ASN A 158 9.17 -5.31 -6.86
CA ASN A 158 7.91 -5.84 -6.35
C ASN A 158 8.14 -6.53 -5.01
N LYS A 159 7.30 -6.25 -4.00
CA LYS A 159 7.35 -6.91 -2.69
C LYS A 159 6.95 -8.38 -2.83
N ILE A 160 7.87 -9.31 -2.54
CA ILE A 160 7.63 -10.76 -2.67
C ILE A 160 7.37 -11.47 -1.35
N GLU A 161 7.85 -10.92 -0.24
CA GLU A 161 7.65 -11.46 1.10
C GLU A 161 7.49 -10.35 2.13
N GLU A 162 6.66 -10.59 3.12
CA GLU A 162 6.45 -9.77 4.30
C GLU A 162 6.43 -10.69 5.52
N TYR A 163 7.18 -10.35 6.56
CA TYR A 163 7.29 -11.12 7.80
C TYR A 163 6.84 -10.23 8.96
N HIS A 164 5.98 -10.78 9.80
CA HIS A 164 5.53 -10.16 11.04
C HIS A 164 6.19 -10.82 12.23
N TYR A 165 6.68 -10.00 13.16
CA TYR A 165 7.28 -10.43 14.42
C TYR A 165 6.57 -9.72 15.56
N ASP A 166 6.37 -10.42 16.67
CA ASP A 166 5.81 -9.86 17.90
C ASP A 166 6.82 -8.98 18.67
N GLU A 167 6.43 -8.52 19.83
CA GLU A 167 7.20 -7.65 20.73
C GLU A 167 8.53 -8.29 21.17
N ASP A 168 8.58 -9.61 21.31
CA ASP A 168 9.79 -10.39 21.66
C ASP A 168 10.68 -10.69 20.44
N GLY A 169 10.30 -10.25 19.25
CA GLY A 169 10.98 -10.55 17.99
C GLY A 169 10.74 -11.99 17.51
N LYS A 170 9.74 -12.67 18.05
CA LYS A 170 9.37 -14.01 17.63
C LYS A 170 8.51 -13.92 16.35
N PHE A 171 8.81 -14.81 15.41
CA PHE A 171 8.04 -14.92 14.18
C PHE A 171 6.55 -15.22 14.47
N ASN A 172 5.67 -14.39 13.92
CA ASN A 172 4.23 -14.49 14.08
C ASN A 172 3.53 -14.97 12.79
N SER A 173 3.84 -14.33 11.67
CA SER A 173 3.20 -14.68 10.39
C SER A 173 4.04 -14.22 9.20
N LYS A 174 3.72 -14.75 8.01
CA LYS A 174 4.36 -14.39 6.75
C LYS A 174 3.31 -14.23 5.66
N THR A 175 3.47 -13.21 4.81
CA THR A 175 2.74 -13.11 3.55
C THR A 175 3.72 -13.25 2.38
N THR A 176 3.32 -13.96 1.33
CA THR A 176 4.07 -14.03 0.07
C THR A 176 3.21 -13.51 -1.07
N TYR A 177 3.85 -12.89 -2.06
CA TYR A 177 3.18 -12.23 -3.18
C TYR A 177 3.70 -12.78 -4.50
N LYS A 178 2.82 -12.95 -5.50
CA LYS A 178 3.17 -13.31 -6.87
C LYS A 178 2.63 -12.26 -7.83
N TYR A 179 3.39 -12.03 -8.88
CA TYR A 179 3.08 -11.02 -9.89
C TYR A 179 3.09 -11.62 -11.28
N ASP A 180 2.29 -11.05 -12.18
CA ASP A 180 2.38 -11.31 -13.60
C ASP A 180 3.58 -10.59 -14.23
N GLU A 181 3.79 -10.79 -15.54
CA GLU A 181 4.89 -10.15 -16.28
C GLU A 181 4.77 -8.62 -16.33
N LYS A 182 3.57 -8.08 -16.14
CA LYS A 182 3.26 -6.64 -16.13
C LYS A 182 3.46 -5.99 -14.75
N GLY A 183 3.73 -6.80 -13.70
CA GLY A 183 3.87 -6.33 -12.32
C GLY A 183 2.54 -6.22 -11.57
N ASN A 184 1.45 -6.79 -12.07
CA ASN A 184 0.20 -6.89 -11.32
C ASN A 184 0.26 -8.06 -10.34
N MET A 185 -0.13 -7.86 -9.09
CA MET A 185 -0.17 -8.90 -8.07
C MET A 185 -1.32 -9.87 -8.36
N ILE A 186 -1.00 -11.11 -8.73
CA ILE A 186 -1.99 -12.15 -9.09
C ILE A 186 -2.36 -13.07 -7.94
N GLU A 187 -1.52 -13.16 -6.92
CA GLU A 187 -1.74 -14.00 -5.75
C GLU A 187 -1.02 -13.44 -4.53
N ASP A 188 -1.64 -13.51 -3.36
CA ASP A 188 -0.95 -13.44 -2.06
C ASP A 188 -1.37 -14.62 -1.18
N ASN A 189 -0.44 -15.07 -0.33
CA ASN A 189 -0.65 -16.19 0.59
C ASN A 189 -0.20 -15.78 1.99
N PHE A 190 -1.10 -15.91 2.96
CA PHE A 190 -0.84 -15.67 4.36
C PHE A 190 -0.61 -16.97 5.10
N TYR A 191 0.50 -17.04 5.85
CA TYR A 191 0.93 -18.19 6.62
C TYR A 191 0.97 -17.84 8.11
N ASP A 192 0.48 -18.76 8.95
CA ASP A 192 0.52 -18.65 10.41
C ASP A 192 1.96 -18.80 10.96
N SER A 193 2.11 -18.67 12.27
CA SER A 193 3.40 -18.83 12.96
C SER A 193 4.03 -20.24 12.87
N ASN A 194 3.25 -21.24 12.47
CA ASN A 194 3.72 -22.61 12.23
C ASN A 194 4.06 -22.86 10.76
N GLY A 195 3.94 -21.83 9.90
CA GLY A 195 4.16 -21.93 8.46
C GLY A 195 3.03 -22.62 7.68
N ARG A 196 1.83 -22.76 8.29
CA ARG A 196 0.66 -23.29 7.61
C ARG A 196 -0.07 -22.20 6.88
N LEU A 197 -0.51 -22.50 5.65
CA LEU A 197 -1.34 -21.57 4.87
C LEU A 197 -2.69 -21.38 5.59
N ASP A 198 -2.98 -20.15 6.01
CA ASP A 198 -4.24 -19.76 6.64
C ASP A 198 -5.20 -19.20 5.59
N SER A 199 -4.72 -18.27 4.78
CA SER A 199 -5.53 -17.68 3.71
C SER A 199 -4.71 -17.41 2.45
N LYS A 200 -5.42 -17.34 1.33
CA LYS A 200 -4.88 -17.02 0.01
C LYS A 200 -5.85 -16.12 -0.71
N HIS A 201 -5.35 -15.13 -1.44
CA HIS A 201 -6.13 -14.35 -2.39
C HIS A 201 -5.61 -14.55 -3.82
N THR A 202 -6.52 -14.49 -4.77
CA THR A 202 -6.21 -14.43 -6.21
C THR A 202 -6.92 -13.23 -6.83
N TYR A 203 -6.32 -12.64 -7.87
CA TYR A 203 -6.78 -11.39 -8.46
C TYR A 203 -6.95 -11.51 -9.96
N GLU A 204 -8.01 -10.87 -10.48
CA GLU A 204 -8.22 -10.63 -11.90
C GLU A 204 -8.20 -9.14 -12.19
N TYR A 205 -7.78 -8.76 -13.40
CA TYR A 205 -7.51 -7.38 -13.78
C TYR A 205 -8.24 -6.98 -15.05
N ASP A 206 -8.63 -5.71 -15.16
CA ASP A 206 -9.12 -5.11 -16.38
C ASP A 206 -7.97 -4.75 -17.36
N LYS A 207 -8.36 -4.21 -18.52
CA LYS A 207 -7.40 -3.75 -19.55
C LYS A 207 -6.48 -2.60 -19.09
N ASN A 208 -6.85 -1.87 -18.03
CA ASN A 208 -6.09 -0.76 -17.47
C ASN A 208 -5.14 -1.22 -16.33
N ASN A 209 -5.09 -2.54 -16.05
CA ASN A 209 -4.35 -3.16 -14.94
C ASN A 209 -4.85 -2.71 -13.55
N ASN A 210 -6.16 -2.49 -13.39
CA ASN A 210 -6.83 -2.37 -12.11
C ASN A 210 -7.51 -3.70 -11.79
N TRP A 211 -7.36 -4.21 -10.56
CA TRP A 211 -8.02 -5.45 -10.20
C TRP A 211 -9.54 -5.24 -10.12
N THR A 212 -10.27 -6.19 -10.69
CA THR A 212 -11.72 -6.19 -10.76
C THR A 212 -12.37 -7.30 -9.97
N GLN A 213 -11.63 -8.38 -9.71
CA GLN A 213 -12.10 -9.47 -8.88
C GLN A 213 -10.96 -9.94 -7.95
N ARG A 214 -11.32 -10.22 -6.71
CA ARG A 214 -10.47 -10.88 -5.71
C ARG A 214 -11.24 -12.05 -5.12
N ILE A 215 -10.63 -13.24 -5.10
CA ILE A 215 -11.18 -14.41 -4.43
C ILE A 215 -10.32 -14.72 -3.22
N GLU A 216 -10.92 -14.73 -2.05
CA GLU A 216 -10.33 -15.17 -0.77
C GLU A 216 -10.59 -16.67 -0.57
N TYR A 217 -9.54 -17.39 -0.22
CA TYR A 217 -9.60 -18.79 0.20
C TYR A 217 -9.17 -18.89 1.66
N LYS A 218 -9.89 -19.66 2.46
CA LYS A 218 -9.48 -20.08 3.81
C LYS A 218 -9.14 -21.57 3.82
N ASN A 219 -7.95 -21.93 4.24
CA ASN A 219 -7.51 -23.32 4.20
C ASN A 219 -7.76 -23.99 2.83
N THR A 220 -7.49 -23.29 1.73
CA THR A 220 -7.72 -23.71 0.32
C THR A 220 -9.18 -23.77 -0.12
N ILE A 221 -10.15 -23.50 0.74
CA ILE A 221 -11.58 -23.48 0.42
C ILE A 221 -11.97 -22.05 0.02
N PRO A 222 -12.64 -21.83 -1.12
CA PRO A 222 -13.17 -20.52 -1.48
C PRO A 222 -14.11 -19.99 -0.38
N HIS A 223 -13.91 -18.74 0.01
CA HIS A 223 -14.65 -18.14 1.14
C HIS A 223 -15.39 -16.87 0.73
N ARG A 224 -14.74 -15.97 0.00
CA ARG A 224 -15.34 -14.69 -0.44
C ARG A 224 -14.89 -14.32 -1.84
N ILE A 225 -15.78 -13.64 -2.56
CA ILE A 225 -15.49 -12.96 -3.81
C ILE A 225 -15.77 -11.48 -3.60
N THR A 226 -14.76 -10.63 -3.85
CA THR A 226 -14.94 -9.17 -3.90
C THR A 226 -14.81 -8.74 -5.35
N GLU A 227 -15.79 -7.99 -5.84
CA GLU A 227 -15.77 -7.41 -7.18
C GLU A 227 -15.70 -5.90 -7.11
N ARG A 228 -14.91 -5.31 -8.02
CA ARG A 228 -14.85 -3.87 -8.30
C ARG A 228 -15.50 -3.54 -9.61
N ILE A 229 -16.45 -2.61 -9.58
CA ILE A 229 -16.97 -1.94 -10.77
C ILE A 229 -16.25 -0.60 -10.86
N ILE A 230 -15.42 -0.42 -11.90
CA ILE A 230 -14.58 0.77 -12.07
C ILE A 230 -15.09 1.55 -13.26
N GLU A 231 -15.47 2.80 -13.02
CA GLU A 231 -15.80 3.75 -14.09
C GLU A 231 -14.59 4.61 -14.39
N TYR A 232 -14.38 4.91 -15.67
CA TYR A 232 -13.30 5.75 -16.14
C TYR A 232 -13.84 7.01 -16.81
N TYR A 233 -13.10 8.11 -16.68
CA TYR A 233 -13.34 9.28 -17.51
C TYR A 233 -12.97 8.98 -18.97
N PRO A 234 -13.66 9.58 -19.95
CA PRO A 234 -13.36 9.43 -21.37
C PRO A 234 -11.99 10.02 -21.78
#